data_b9a1aad5516f22a23936475736a79b43
#
_entry.id   b9a1aad5516f22a23936475736a79b43
#
_cell.length_a   1.000
_cell.length_b   1.000
_cell.length_c   1.000
_cell.angle_alpha   90.00
_cell.angle_beta   90.00
_cell.angle_gamma   90.00
#
_symmetry.space_group_name_H-M   'P 1'
#
loop_
_entity.id
_entity.type
_entity.pdbx_description
1 polymer ?
#
loop_
_entity_poly.entity_id
_entity_poly.type
_entity_poly.pdbx_seq_one_letter_code
_entity_poly.pdbx_strand_id
1 'polypeptide(L)'
;MKFGFVIPYATAQEFLELAVAIEHAGWDAAFGWETVYGIDPWVVLGGMAARTERIMLGTLLTPPSRRRPWKLASELVTLDQLSNGRAMLCAGLGALDTGFAEVGEATDRKQHAELMDEGLELLELFWSGKPFDYDGTHYHVHWNARMGEIVPIQQPRIPIWNVGLMGSSASMRRAARWDGVLPNARDRDGNWSVPKPQELPALRVALEEFGANLDTFDIAIEGLTPIGDEAALDNVRALAANGATWWIESMWTVPGGIPAVRERIAAGPPQLS
;
A
#
# COMPACT_ATOMS: atom_id res chain seq x y z
N MET A 1 6.16 13.79 -8.98
CA MET A 1 6.07 12.35 -8.63
C MET A 1 6.80 12.12 -7.33
N LYS A 2 6.25 11.30 -6.43
CA LYS A 2 6.89 10.84 -5.20
C LYS A 2 7.51 9.46 -5.39
N PHE A 3 8.42 9.07 -4.49
CA PHE A 3 9.21 7.84 -4.60
C PHE A 3 9.17 7.04 -3.31
N GLY A 4 8.64 5.83 -3.37
CA GLY A 4 8.63 4.90 -2.27
C GLY A 4 9.57 3.71 -2.49
N PHE A 5 9.92 3.03 -1.42
CA PHE A 5 10.75 1.84 -1.45
C PHE A 5 10.07 0.70 -0.68
N VAL A 6 9.88 -0.46 -1.32
CA VAL A 6 9.44 -1.67 -0.62
C VAL A 6 10.66 -2.40 -0.09
N ILE A 7 10.72 -2.58 1.22
CA ILE A 7 11.77 -3.38 1.85
C ILE A 7 11.44 -4.86 1.60
N PRO A 8 12.31 -5.60 0.90
CA PRO A 8 12.07 -7.01 0.59
C PRO A 8 12.27 -7.92 1.82
N TYR A 9 12.65 -9.17 1.61
CA TYR A 9 12.96 -10.09 2.70
C TYR A 9 14.17 -9.59 3.52
N ALA A 10 13.91 -9.24 4.79
CA ALA A 10 14.90 -8.73 5.72
C ALA A 10 14.59 -9.23 7.13
N THR A 11 15.57 -9.19 8.03
CA THR A 11 15.33 -9.36 9.47
C THR A 11 14.65 -8.13 10.05
N ALA A 12 14.01 -8.25 11.20
CA ALA A 12 13.34 -7.12 11.85
C ALA A 12 14.33 -5.95 12.11
N GLN A 13 15.58 -6.25 12.49
CA GLN A 13 16.59 -5.21 12.69
C GLN A 13 16.97 -4.52 11.38
N GLU A 14 17.12 -5.27 10.30
CA GLU A 14 17.41 -4.71 8.97
C GLU A 14 16.27 -3.83 8.47
N PHE A 15 15.00 -4.17 8.73
CA PHE A 15 13.86 -3.28 8.41
C PHE A 15 14.06 -1.89 9.00
N LEU A 16 14.44 -1.80 10.27
CA LEU A 16 14.65 -0.52 10.95
C LEU A 16 15.83 0.27 10.38
N GLU A 17 16.93 -0.43 10.08
CA GLU A 17 18.13 0.19 9.49
C GLU A 17 17.86 0.68 8.06
N LEU A 18 17.16 -0.12 7.24
CA LEU A 18 16.81 0.23 5.87
C LEU A 18 15.84 1.42 5.83
N ALA A 19 14.87 1.51 6.74
CA ALA A 19 13.97 2.66 6.82
C ALA A 19 14.72 3.96 7.08
N VAL A 20 15.69 3.96 7.99
CA VAL A 20 16.56 5.11 8.26
C VAL A 20 17.40 5.46 7.01
N ALA A 21 17.94 4.46 6.32
CA ALA A 21 18.71 4.66 5.10
C ALA A 21 17.85 5.23 3.97
N ILE A 22 16.61 4.74 3.80
CA ILE A 22 15.60 5.25 2.84
C ILE A 22 15.35 6.74 3.10
N GLU A 23 15.10 7.10 4.36
CA GLU A 23 14.87 8.51 4.72
C GLU A 23 16.08 9.40 4.43
N HIS A 24 17.29 8.95 4.80
CA HIS A 24 18.52 9.71 4.58
C HIS A 24 18.86 9.88 3.10
N ALA A 25 18.53 8.88 2.28
CA ALA A 25 18.76 8.91 0.83
C ALA A 25 17.72 9.76 0.05
N GLY A 26 16.70 10.31 0.74
CA GLY A 26 15.75 11.26 0.15
C GLY A 26 14.50 10.62 -0.47
N TRP A 27 14.21 9.35 -0.18
CA TRP A 27 12.94 8.73 -0.54
C TRP A 27 11.78 9.31 0.26
N ASP A 28 10.54 9.19 -0.28
CA ASP A 28 9.33 9.73 0.33
C ASP A 28 8.58 8.72 1.22
N ALA A 29 8.77 7.43 1.00
CA ALA A 29 8.09 6.38 1.75
C ALA A 29 8.91 5.10 1.87
N ALA A 30 8.67 4.34 2.96
CA ALA A 30 9.12 2.97 3.13
C ALA A 30 7.94 2.04 3.40
N PHE A 31 7.90 0.91 2.69
CA PHE A 31 6.83 -0.07 2.80
C PHE A 31 7.37 -1.41 3.30
N GLY A 32 6.64 -1.99 4.27
CA GLY A 32 6.71 -3.42 4.54
C GLY A 32 5.70 -4.17 3.68
N TRP A 33 5.69 -5.49 3.74
CA TRP A 33 4.68 -6.31 3.08
C TRP A 33 4.24 -7.47 3.99
N GLU A 34 3.01 -7.92 3.80
CA GLU A 34 2.40 -8.90 4.68
C GLU A 34 2.42 -10.30 4.07
N THR A 35 3.14 -11.21 4.70
CA THR A 35 3.19 -12.64 4.38
C THR A 35 2.28 -13.42 5.32
N VAL A 36 1.97 -14.67 5.00
CA VAL A 36 1.20 -15.56 5.89
C VAL A 36 1.93 -15.80 7.21
N TYR A 37 3.24 -16.03 7.14
CA TYR A 37 4.13 -16.16 8.29
C TYR A 37 5.52 -15.60 7.96
N GLY A 38 6.04 -14.75 8.84
CA GLY A 38 7.34 -14.10 8.64
C GLY A 38 7.53 -12.95 9.61
N ILE A 39 8.33 -11.96 9.20
CA ILE A 39 8.46 -10.72 9.97
C ILE A 39 7.15 -9.93 9.83
N ASP A 40 6.51 -9.63 10.96
CA ASP A 40 5.25 -8.90 10.98
C ASP A 40 5.49 -7.42 10.60
N PRO A 41 4.87 -6.94 9.51
CA PRO A 41 5.10 -5.57 9.03
C PRO A 41 4.59 -4.51 10.02
N TRP A 42 3.50 -4.74 10.73
CA TRP A 42 2.94 -3.75 11.66
C TRP A 42 3.83 -3.53 12.88
N VAL A 43 4.49 -4.59 13.36
CA VAL A 43 5.47 -4.49 14.45
C VAL A 43 6.72 -3.72 14.00
N VAL A 44 7.26 -4.03 12.82
CA VAL A 44 8.46 -3.32 12.33
C VAL A 44 8.13 -1.88 11.92
N LEU A 45 6.95 -1.60 11.37
CA LEU A 45 6.50 -0.23 11.05
C LEU A 45 6.45 0.66 12.31
N GLY A 46 6.00 0.14 13.45
CA GLY A 46 6.08 0.86 14.73
C GLY A 46 7.52 1.21 15.11
N GLY A 47 8.45 0.28 14.92
CA GLY A 47 9.88 0.52 15.12
C GLY A 47 10.48 1.52 14.11
N MET A 48 10.07 1.47 12.85
CA MET A 48 10.47 2.41 11.80
C MET A 48 9.96 3.83 12.13
N ALA A 49 8.70 3.95 12.60
CA ALA A 49 8.11 5.23 13.00
C ALA A 49 8.93 5.94 14.10
N ALA A 50 9.45 5.16 15.05
CA ALA A 50 10.27 5.67 16.14
C ALA A 50 11.70 6.09 15.71
N ARG A 51 12.13 5.74 14.50
CA ARG A 51 13.49 5.98 13.99
C ARG A 51 13.55 6.93 12.79
N THR A 52 12.38 7.33 12.26
CA THR A 52 12.27 8.20 11.09
C THR A 52 11.38 9.41 11.40
N GLU A 53 11.54 10.51 10.68
CA GLU A 53 10.83 11.76 10.95
C GLU A 53 9.97 12.25 9.78
N ARG A 54 10.28 11.85 8.53
CA ARG A 54 9.69 12.43 7.32
C ARG A 54 8.96 11.44 6.43
N ILE A 55 9.51 10.26 6.23
CA ILE A 55 8.98 9.29 5.25
C ILE A 55 7.63 8.75 5.70
N MET A 56 6.73 8.56 4.74
CA MET A 56 5.50 7.82 4.94
C MET A 56 5.80 6.34 5.20
N LEU A 57 4.98 5.71 6.02
CA LEU A 57 5.17 4.34 6.47
C LEU A 57 3.89 3.54 6.26
N GLY A 58 3.99 2.42 5.59
CA GLY A 58 2.82 1.58 5.31
C GLY A 58 3.17 0.18 4.85
N THR A 59 2.16 -0.53 4.44
CA THR A 59 2.32 -1.86 3.83
C THR A 59 2.04 -1.81 2.35
N LEU A 60 2.76 -2.63 1.58
CA LEU A 60 2.47 -2.90 0.18
C LEU A 60 2.50 -4.42 -0.07
N LEU A 61 1.39 -5.11 0.22
CA LEU A 61 0.09 -4.71 0.74
C LEU A 61 -0.28 -5.44 2.03
N THR A 62 -1.39 -5.02 2.64
CA THR A 62 -2.11 -5.80 3.67
C THR A 62 -3.42 -6.34 3.08
N PRO A 63 -3.72 -7.64 3.22
CA PRO A 63 -5.04 -8.21 2.93
C PRO A 63 -6.00 -8.01 4.12
N PRO A 64 -6.98 -7.09 4.07
CA PRO A 64 -7.89 -6.86 5.19
C PRO A 64 -8.72 -8.09 5.55
N SER A 65 -8.98 -8.99 4.59
CA SER A 65 -9.72 -10.25 4.81
C SER A 65 -9.06 -11.18 5.84
N ARG A 66 -7.75 -11.03 6.10
CA ARG A 66 -6.99 -11.81 7.09
C ARG A 66 -6.98 -11.19 8.47
N ARG A 67 -7.54 -9.99 8.62
CA ARG A 67 -7.51 -9.23 9.88
C ARG A 67 -8.91 -8.87 10.34
N ARG A 68 -9.08 -8.78 11.65
CA ARG A 68 -10.29 -8.17 12.20
C ARG A 68 -10.24 -6.65 11.96
N PRO A 69 -11.26 -6.02 11.36
CA PRO A 69 -11.24 -4.60 11.03
C PRO A 69 -10.87 -3.69 12.20
N TRP A 70 -11.45 -3.92 13.38
CA TRP A 70 -11.13 -3.14 14.58
C TRP A 70 -9.68 -3.30 15.04
N LYS A 71 -9.03 -4.45 14.74
CA LYS A 71 -7.63 -4.64 15.07
C LYS A 71 -6.74 -3.88 14.09
N LEU A 72 -7.02 -3.97 12.80
CA LEU A 72 -6.33 -3.21 11.77
C LEU A 72 -6.51 -1.70 11.98
N ALA A 73 -7.72 -1.24 12.37
CA ALA A 73 -7.96 0.15 12.74
C ALA A 73 -7.07 0.62 13.89
N SER A 74 -6.90 -0.24 14.93
CA SER A 74 -6.02 0.06 16.07
C SER A 74 -4.55 0.10 15.67
N GLU A 75 -4.09 -0.81 14.80
CA GLU A 75 -2.71 -0.85 14.32
C GLU A 75 -2.37 0.42 13.54
N LEU A 76 -3.26 0.81 12.61
CA LEU A 76 -3.09 2.01 11.79
C LEU A 76 -3.12 3.30 12.61
N VAL A 77 -4.10 3.49 13.50
CA VAL A 77 -4.15 4.70 14.32
C VAL A 77 -2.95 4.79 15.27
N THR A 78 -2.48 3.65 15.78
CA THR A 78 -1.28 3.61 16.61
C THR A 78 -0.03 4.00 15.81
N LEU A 79 0.12 3.46 14.60
CA LEU A 79 1.21 3.82 13.70
C LEU A 79 1.14 5.31 13.32
N ASP A 80 -0.05 5.83 13.06
CA ASP A 80 -0.27 7.23 12.70
C ASP A 80 0.17 8.18 13.84
N GLN A 81 -0.22 7.86 15.07
CA GLN A 81 0.19 8.61 16.23
C GLN A 81 1.70 8.50 16.52
N LEU A 82 2.28 7.30 16.45
CA LEU A 82 3.72 7.08 16.64
C LEU A 82 4.56 7.82 15.59
N SER A 83 4.08 7.87 14.36
CA SER A 83 4.79 8.51 13.25
C SER A 83 4.46 10.01 13.10
N ASN A 84 3.58 10.56 13.93
CA ASN A 84 3.10 11.94 13.81
C ASN A 84 2.44 12.21 12.43
N GLY A 85 1.50 11.36 12.04
CA GLY A 85 0.68 11.56 10.83
C GLY A 85 1.36 11.09 9.54
N ARG A 86 2.14 10.00 9.56
CA ARG A 86 2.82 9.45 8.38
C ARG A 86 2.39 8.02 8.00
N ALA A 87 1.36 7.48 8.66
CA ALA A 87 0.84 6.17 8.33
C ALA A 87 0.09 6.16 7.01
N MET A 88 0.11 5.03 6.29
CA MET A 88 -0.76 4.76 5.15
C MET A 88 -1.04 3.26 5.03
N LEU A 89 -2.14 2.93 4.38
CA LEU A 89 -2.53 1.56 4.08
C LEU A 89 -2.58 1.35 2.56
N CYS A 90 -1.90 0.32 2.05
CA CYS A 90 -2.25 -0.23 0.75
C CYS A 90 -2.99 -1.55 0.97
N ALA A 91 -4.28 -1.59 0.64
CA ALA A 91 -5.13 -2.75 0.78
C ALA A 91 -5.22 -3.55 -0.52
N GLY A 92 -5.31 -4.87 -0.40
CA GLY A 92 -5.50 -5.76 -1.54
C GLY A 92 -6.09 -7.10 -1.11
N LEU A 93 -6.41 -7.95 -2.08
CA LEU A 93 -6.98 -9.27 -1.78
C LEU A 93 -5.96 -10.28 -1.25
N GLY A 94 -4.68 -9.97 -1.34
CA GLY A 94 -3.58 -10.90 -1.10
C GLY A 94 -3.33 -11.83 -2.28
N ALA A 95 -2.10 -12.29 -2.41
CA ALA A 95 -1.71 -13.30 -3.40
C ALA A 95 -2.06 -14.70 -2.86
N LEU A 96 -2.88 -15.45 -3.58
CA LEU A 96 -3.41 -16.75 -3.11
C LEU A 96 -2.34 -17.84 -3.03
N ASP A 97 -1.23 -17.66 -3.73
CA ASP A 97 -0.06 -18.56 -3.75
C ASP A 97 0.93 -18.30 -2.61
N THR A 98 0.59 -17.44 -1.65
CA THR A 98 1.45 -17.11 -0.50
C THR A 98 1.14 -17.89 0.77
N GLY A 99 0.42 -19.00 0.69
CA GLY A 99 0.22 -19.92 1.81
C GLY A 99 -1.12 -19.81 2.54
N PHE A 100 -2.13 -19.12 1.98
CA PHE A 100 -3.47 -19.03 2.61
C PHE A 100 -4.11 -20.42 2.82
N ALA A 101 -4.05 -21.27 1.79
CA ALA A 101 -4.62 -22.62 1.85
C ALA A 101 -3.89 -23.51 2.86
N GLU A 102 -2.56 -23.35 2.99
CA GLU A 102 -1.73 -24.16 3.88
C GLU A 102 -2.06 -23.93 5.36
N VAL A 103 -2.55 -22.73 5.71
CA VAL A 103 -2.98 -22.39 7.06
C VAL A 103 -4.48 -22.50 7.26
N GLY A 104 -5.21 -23.00 6.26
CA GLY A 104 -6.66 -23.23 6.33
C GLY A 104 -7.51 -21.97 6.21
N GLU A 105 -6.96 -20.88 5.69
CA GLU A 105 -7.74 -19.67 5.40
C GLU A 105 -8.53 -19.82 4.09
N ALA A 106 -9.61 -19.03 3.98
CA ALA A 106 -10.40 -18.98 2.77
C ALA A 106 -9.56 -18.51 1.58
N THR A 107 -9.82 -19.04 0.39
CA THR A 107 -9.14 -18.69 -0.87
C THR A 107 -10.09 -18.12 -1.91
N ASP A 108 -11.37 -17.98 -1.58
CA ASP A 108 -12.38 -17.42 -2.48
C ASP A 108 -12.17 -15.90 -2.65
N ARG A 109 -11.84 -15.49 -3.87
CA ARG A 109 -11.54 -14.08 -4.18
C ARG A 109 -12.73 -13.15 -4.01
N LYS A 110 -13.96 -13.64 -4.21
CA LYS A 110 -15.16 -12.84 -4.02
C LYS A 110 -15.38 -12.57 -2.54
N GLN A 111 -15.25 -13.59 -1.70
CA GLN A 111 -15.31 -13.44 -0.25
C GLN A 111 -14.23 -12.49 0.28
N HIS A 112 -12.98 -12.60 -0.21
CA HIS A 112 -11.92 -11.67 0.16
C HIS A 112 -12.24 -10.23 -0.24
N ALA A 113 -12.87 -10.03 -1.39
CA ALA A 113 -13.27 -8.71 -1.85
C ALA A 113 -14.37 -8.11 -0.97
N GLU A 114 -15.38 -8.90 -0.61
CA GLU A 114 -16.47 -8.48 0.29
C GLU A 114 -15.94 -8.16 1.70
N LEU A 115 -15.10 -9.02 2.26
CA LEU A 115 -14.45 -8.79 3.56
C LEU A 115 -13.56 -7.53 3.55
N MET A 116 -12.88 -7.27 2.43
CA MET A 116 -12.07 -6.06 2.28
C MET A 116 -12.95 -4.83 2.20
N ASP A 117 -14.03 -4.85 1.42
CA ASP A 117 -14.95 -3.71 1.28
C ASP A 117 -15.55 -3.32 2.63
N GLU A 118 -16.15 -4.27 3.36
CA GLU A 118 -16.71 -4.03 4.70
C GLU A 118 -15.62 -3.66 5.72
N GLY A 119 -14.45 -4.30 5.61
CA GLY A 119 -13.33 -4.02 6.49
C GLY A 119 -12.85 -2.59 6.39
N LEU A 120 -12.70 -2.05 5.18
CA LEU A 120 -12.26 -0.68 4.94
C LEU A 120 -13.33 0.35 5.39
N GLU A 121 -14.61 0.06 5.20
CA GLU A 121 -15.71 0.89 5.74
C GLU A 121 -15.64 0.96 7.27
N LEU A 122 -15.40 -0.16 7.92
CA LEU A 122 -15.25 -0.23 9.37
C LEU A 122 -14.03 0.53 9.88
N LEU A 123 -12.91 0.60 9.14
CA LEU A 123 -11.78 1.44 9.51
C LEU A 123 -12.19 2.89 9.65
N GLU A 124 -12.92 3.46 8.68
CA GLU A 124 -13.39 4.85 8.72
C GLU A 124 -14.33 5.07 9.92
N LEU A 125 -15.24 4.14 10.18
CA LEU A 125 -16.17 4.23 11.29
C LEU A 125 -15.44 4.22 12.65
N PHE A 126 -14.46 3.32 12.84
CA PHE A 126 -13.66 3.31 14.06
C PHE A 126 -12.82 4.59 14.22
N TRP A 127 -12.22 5.09 13.14
CA TRP A 127 -11.42 6.32 13.15
C TRP A 127 -12.23 7.60 13.35
N SER A 128 -13.56 7.54 13.18
CA SER A 128 -14.44 8.66 13.53
C SER A 128 -14.43 8.98 15.02
N GLY A 129 -14.00 8.04 15.87
CA GLY A 129 -14.04 8.14 17.34
C GLY A 129 -15.45 8.10 17.93
N LYS A 130 -16.50 8.00 17.12
CA LYS A 130 -17.91 8.08 17.53
C LYS A 130 -18.54 6.70 17.71
N PRO A 131 -19.61 6.58 18.50
CA PRO A 131 -20.46 5.40 18.49
C PRO A 131 -21.07 5.17 17.09
N PHE A 132 -21.18 3.90 16.70
CA PHE A 132 -21.83 3.51 15.45
C PHE A 132 -22.41 2.09 15.52
N ASP A 133 -23.38 1.84 14.66
CA ASP A 133 -23.88 0.51 14.32
C ASP A 133 -23.51 0.21 12.86
N TYR A 134 -23.10 -1.02 12.60
CA TYR A 134 -22.80 -1.53 11.27
C TYR A 134 -23.40 -2.93 11.13
N ASP A 135 -24.19 -3.13 10.09
CA ASP A 135 -24.85 -4.41 9.80
C ASP A 135 -24.55 -4.81 8.35
N GLY A 136 -23.37 -5.42 8.14
CA GLY A 136 -22.90 -5.91 6.85
C GLY A 136 -23.23 -7.38 6.62
N THR A 137 -22.70 -7.93 5.55
CA THR A 137 -22.79 -9.35 5.21
C THR A 137 -21.89 -10.21 6.11
N HIS A 138 -20.70 -9.71 6.42
CA HIS A 138 -19.64 -10.44 7.14
C HIS A 138 -19.41 -9.90 8.55
N TYR A 139 -19.71 -8.62 8.79
CA TYR A 139 -19.49 -7.99 10.09
C TYR A 139 -20.76 -7.34 10.61
N HIS A 140 -21.05 -7.62 11.90
CA HIS A 140 -22.13 -6.99 12.66
C HIS A 140 -21.50 -6.33 13.88
N VAL A 141 -21.48 -5.00 13.92
CA VAL A 141 -20.76 -4.24 14.96
C VAL A 141 -21.71 -3.26 15.63
N HIS A 142 -21.75 -3.31 16.95
CA HIS A 142 -22.35 -2.28 17.80
C HIS A 142 -21.24 -1.65 18.64
N TRP A 143 -20.76 -0.49 18.25
CA TRP A 143 -19.65 0.19 18.90
C TRP A 143 -20.12 1.40 19.69
N ASN A 144 -19.83 1.44 20.99
CA ASN A 144 -20.27 2.50 21.88
C ASN A 144 -19.16 3.47 22.32
N ALA A 145 -17.98 3.36 21.75
CA ALA A 145 -16.83 4.24 22.01
C ALA A 145 -16.43 4.38 23.50
N ARG A 146 -16.61 3.33 24.32
CA ARG A 146 -16.34 3.37 25.78
C ARG A 146 -14.91 3.71 26.15
N MET A 147 -13.96 3.46 25.26
CA MET A 147 -12.52 3.73 25.48
C MET A 147 -12.12 5.16 25.15
N GLY A 148 -13.10 6.05 24.87
CA GLY A 148 -12.85 7.41 24.39
C GLY A 148 -12.62 7.52 22.90
N GLU A 149 -12.37 8.74 22.46
CA GLU A 149 -12.10 9.04 21.05
C GLU A 149 -10.64 8.73 20.72
N ILE A 150 -10.42 7.61 20.03
CA ILE A 150 -9.10 7.26 19.48
C ILE A 150 -9.18 7.52 17.99
N VAL A 151 -8.60 8.63 17.55
CA VAL A 151 -8.66 9.12 16.17
C VAL A 151 -7.27 9.26 15.57
N PRO A 152 -7.12 9.16 14.24
CA PRO A 152 -5.87 9.48 13.55
C PRO A 152 -5.47 10.95 13.72
N ILE A 153 -4.17 11.22 13.64
CA ILE A 153 -3.63 12.58 13.46
C ILE A 153 -4.01 13.10 12.07
N GLN A 154 -3.90 12.25 11.06
CA GLN A 154 -4.27 12.59 9.69
C GLN A 154 -5.77 12.76 9.53
N GLN A 155 -6.17 13.87 8.87
CA GLN A 155 -7.58 14.19 8.62
C GLN A 155 -7.83 14.30 7.10
N PRO A 156 -8.96 13.87 6.61
CA PRO A 156 -10.12 13.29 7.32
C PRO A 156 -9.89 11.85 7.82
N ARG A 157 -8.86 11.15 7.35
CA ARG A 157 -8.46 9.80 7.73
C ARG A 157 -7.01 9.49 7.32
N ILE A 158 -6.50 8.35 7.74
CA ILE A 158 -5.26 7.77 7.21
C ILE A 158 -5.47 7.44 5.72
N PRO A 159 -4.53 7.80 4.82
CA PRO A 159 -4.65 7.50 3.39
C PRO A 159 -4.72 5.99 3.12
N ILE A 160 -5.63 5.62 2.23
CA ILE A 160 -5.85 4.23 1.80
C ILE A 160 -5.65 4.14 0.29
N TRP A 161 -4.69 3.33 -0.15
CA TRP A 161 -4.61 2.88 -1.53
C TRP A 161 -5.22 1.48 -1.67
N ASN A 162 -5.75 1.20 -2.85
CA ASN A 162 -6.21 -0.15 -3.18
C ASN A 162 -5.43 -0.72 -4.35
N VAL A 163 -5.11 -2.02 -4.26
CA VAL A 163 -4.64 -2.75 -5.45
C VAL A 163 -5.80 -2.92 -6.42
N GLY A 164 -5.64 -2.43 -7.64
CA GLY A 164 -6.67 -2.43 -8.66
C GLY A 164 -6.26 -3.23 -9.90
N LEU A 165 -7.15 -4.06 -10.44
CA LEU A 165 -6.94 -4.75 -11.72
C LEU A 165 -7.53 -3.92 -12.85
N MET A 166 -6.69 -3.43 -13.74
CA MET A 166 -7.11 -2.75 -14.97
C MET A 166 -8.02 -3.65 -15.81
N GLY A 167 -9.05 -3.06 -16.41
CA GLY A 167 -10.08 -3.80 -17.16
C GLY A 167 -11.16 -4.46 -16.29
N SER A 168 -11.05 -4.43 -14.97
CA SER A 168 -12.09 -4.88 -14.04
C SER A 168 -12.85 -3.70 -13.44
N SER A 169 -14.08 -3.46 -13.91
CA SER A 169 -14.92 -2.37 -13.38
C SER A 169 -15.14 -2.46 -11.87
N ALA A 170 -15.32 -3.67 -11.33
CA ALA A 170 -15.49 -3.86 -9.89
C ALA A 170 -14.23 -3.44 -9.10
N SER A 171 -13.04 -3.80 -9.61
CA SER A 171 -11.78 -3.45 -8.99
C SER A 171 -11.49 -1.94 -9.07
N MET A 172 -11.74 -1.32 -10.22
CA MET A 172 -11.55 0.13 -10.41
C MET A 172 -12.54 0.95 -9.59
N ARG A 173 -13.80 0.54 -9.53
CA ARG A 173 -14.81 1.22 -8.67
C ARG A 173 -14.44 1.16 -7.20
N ARG A 174 -13.88 0.03 -6.74
CA ARG A 174 -13.37 -0.10 -5.37
C ARG A 174 -12.23 0.86 -5.11
N ALA A 175 -11.23 0.88 -6.00
CA ALA A 175 -10.07 1.76 -5.87
C ALA A 175 -10.47 3.23 -5.84
N ALA A 176 -11.39 3.65 -6.72
CA ALA A 176 -11.84 5.03 -6.84
C ALA A 176 -12.56 5.61 -5.61
N ARG A 177 -12.98 4.74 -4.67
CA ARG A 177 -13.57 5.17 -3.38
C ARG A 177 -12.54 5.72 -2.38
N TRP A 178 -11.27 5.41 -2.57
CA TRP A 178 -10.21 5.68 -1.61
C TRP A 178 -9.25 6.77 -2.13
N ASP A 179 -8.03 6.81 -1.62
CA ASP A 179 -7.10 7.91 -1.87
C ASP A 179 -6.10 7.60 -2.99
N GLY A 180 -6.07 6.34 -3.46
CA GLY A 180 -5.19 5.97 -4.55
C GLY A 180 -5.31 4.51 -4.98
N VAL A 181 -4.59 4.20 -6.06
CA VAL A 181 -4.53 2.87 -6.65
C VAL A 181 -3.09 2.42 -6.89
N LEU A 182 -2.81 1.15 -6.58
CA LEU A 182 -1.69 0.40 -7.12
C LEU A 182 -2.24 -0.49 -8.25
N PRO A 183 -2.17 -0.04 -9.51
CA PRO A 183 -2.81 -0.76 -10.60
C PRO A 183 -1.97 -1.95 -11.04
N ASN A 184 -2.63 -3.07 -11.21
CA ASN A 184 -2.10 -4.24 -11.89
C ASN A 184 -2.76 -4.40 -13.26
N ALA A 185 -2.03 -4.91 -14.22
CA ALA A 185 -2.52 -5.27 -15.54
C ALA A 185 -2.34 -6.77 -15.81
N ARG A 186 -2.83 -7.23 -16.94
CA ARG A 186 -2.50 -8.54 -17.48
C ARG A 186 -1.86 -8.37 -18.86
N ASP A 187 -0.81 -9.13 -19.09
CA ASP A 187 -0.20 -9.21 -20.41
C ASP A 187 -1.08 -10.00 -21.40
N ARG A 188 -0.60 -10.17 -22.63
CA ARG A 188 -1.31 -10.89 -23.69
C ARG A 188 -1.54 -12.37 -23.39
N ASP A 189 -0.69 -12.94 -22.53
CA ASP A 189 -0.73 -14.34 -22.12
C ASP A 189 -1.54 -14.53 -20.83
N GLY A 190 -2.06 -13.41 -20.25
CA GLY A 190 -2.86 -13.39 -19.03
C GLY A 190 -2.05 -13.37 -17.74
N ASN A 191 -0.73 -13.23 -17.81
CA ASN A 191 0.13 -13.10 -16.64
C ASN A 191 0.01 -11.70 -16.01
N TRP A 192 0.32 -11.60 -14.72
CA TRP A 192 0.39 -10.34 -14.04
C TRP A 192 1.49 -9.46 -14.62
N SER A 193 1.16 -8.21 -14.81
CA SER A 193 2.08 -7.18 -15.30
C SER A 193 1.79 -5.82 -14.66
N VAL A 194 2.76 -4.94 -14.69
CA VAL A 194 2.56 -3.53 -14.33
C VAL A 194 2.04 -2.75 -15.54
N PRO A 195 1.22 -1.71 -15.35
CA PRO A 195 0.76 -0.86 -16.44
C PRO A 195 1.93 -0.18 -17.18
N LYS A 196 1.80 -0.09 -18.50
CA LYS A 196 2.72 0.67 -19.33
C LYS A 196 2.32 2.15 -19.38
N PRO A 197 3.24 3.08 -19.67
CA PRO A 197 2.92 4.51 -19.73
C PRO A 197 1.70 4.86 -20.58
N GLN A 198 1.58 4.24 -21.76
CA GLN A 198 0.47 4.50 -22.70
C GLN A 198 -0.90 3.97 -22.20
N GLU A 199 -0.96 3.16 -21.17
CA GLU A 199 -2.19 2.61 -20.59
C GLU A 199 -2.76 3.51 -19.47
N LEU A 200 -1.93 4.40 -18.89
CA LEU A 200 -2.34 5.27 -17.79
C LEU A 200 -3.45 6.27 -18.15
N PRO A 201 -3.49 6.89 -19.35
CA PRO A 201 -4.61 7.75 -19.71
C PRO A 201 -5.97 7.05 -19.66
N ALA A 202 -6.05 5.80 -20.13
CA ALA A 202 -7.28 5.01 -20.04
C ALA A 202 -7.63 4.62 -18.59
N LEU A 203 -6.63 4.31 -17.76
CA LEU A 203 -6.82 4.09 -16.33
C LEU A 203 -7.40 5.32 -15.64
N ARG A 204 -6.86 6.51 -15.92
CA ARG A 204 -7.32 7.78 -15.35
C ARG A 204 -8.79 8.07 -15.70
N VAL A 205 -9.15 7.90 -16.97
CA VAL A 205 -10.55 8.05 -17.40
C VAL A 205 -11.47 7.09 -16.63
N ALA A 206 -11.09 5.83 -16.51
CA ALA A 206 -11.89 4.84 -15.77
C ALA A 206 -12.03 5.18 -14.27
N LEU A 207 -11.00 5.71 -13.64
CA LEU A 207 -11.06 6.14 -12.24
C LEU A 207 -11.98 7.36 -12.05
N GLU A 208 -11.90 8.34 -12.94
CA GLU A 208 -12.80 9.52 -12.94
C GLU A 208 -14.26 9.12 -13.15
N GLU A 209 -14.56 8.21 -14.07
CA GLU A 209 -15.91 7.67 -14.30
C GLU A 209 -16.48 7.00 -13.04
N PHE A 210 -15.64 6.44 -12.17
CA PHE A 210 -16.05 5.86 -10.89
C PHE A 210 -15.97 6.85 -9.72
N GLY A 211 -15.65 8.12 -9.97
CA GLY A 211 -15.75 9.21 -9.01
C GLY A 211 -14.44 9.56 -8.29
N ALA A 212 -13.29 9.05 -8.72
CA ALA A 212 -12.01 9.49 -8.18
C ALA A 212 -11.73 10.96 -8.53
N ASN A 213 -11.27 11.74 -7.56
CA ASN A 213 -10.76 13.09 -7.79
C ASN A 213 -9.27 13.04 -8.11
N LEU A 214 -8.90 13.03 -9.37
CA LEU A 214 -7.51 12.87 -9.82
C LEU A 214 -6.57 14.02 -9.40
N ASP A 215 -7.07 15.14 -8.91
CA ASP A 215 -6.24 16.22 -8.36
C ASP A 215 -5.60 15.82 -7.02
N THR A 216 -6.22 14.89 -6.30
CA THR A 216 -5.77 14.42 -4.98
C THR A 216 -5.55 12.90 -4.92
N PHE A 217 -5.88 12.18 -5.99
CA PHE A 217 -5.83 10.73 -6.05
C PHE A 217 -4.46 10.23 -6.51
N ASP A 218 -3.88 9.30 -5.75
CA ASP A 218 -2.58 8.72 -6.08
C ASP A 218 -2.69 7.56 -7.07
N ILE A 219 -1.80 7.56 -8.07
CA ILE A 219 -1.57 6.43 -8.98
C ILE A 219 -0.13 5.97 -8.76
N ALA A 220 0.03 4.84 -8.04
CA ALA A 220 1.32 4.32 -7.67
C ALA A 220 1.72 3.15 -8.58
N ILE A 221 2.86 3.26 -9.23
CA ILE A 221 3.39 2.21 -10.11
C ILE A 221 4.63 1.60 -9.46
N GLU A 222 4.67 0.28 -9.36
CA GLU A 222 5.84 -0.42 -8.84
C GLU A 222 6.74 -0.94 -9.97
N GLY A 223 8.02 -1.04 -9.68
CA GLY A 223 8.99 -1.59 -10.60
C GLY A 223 10.41 -1.49 -10.07
N LEU A 224 11.38 -1.61 -10.96
CA LEU A 224 12.79 -1.61 -10.64
C LEU A 224 13.53 -0.59 -11.52
N THR A 225 14.37 0.22 -10.90
CA THR A 225 15.28 1.16 -11.60
C THR A 225 16.74 0.85 -11.22
N PRO A 226 17.38 -0.12 -11.90
CA PRO A 226 18.77 -0.44 -11.64
C PRO A 226 19.68 0.79 -11.80
N ILE A 227 20.70 0.86 -10.99
CA ILE A 227 21.67 1.98 -11.05
C ILE A 227 22.31 2.05 -12.43
N GLY A 228 22.20 3.20 -13.09
CA GLY A 228 22.74 3.43 -14.43
C GLY A 228 21.89 2.89 -15.59
N ASP A 229 20.69 2.40 -15.33
CA ASP A 229 19.77 1.96 -16.38
C ASP A 229 18.90 3.16 -16.87
N GLU A 230 19.38 3.81 -17.93
CA GLU A 230 18.66 4.95 -18.54
C GLU A 230 17.30 4.53 -19.12
N ALA A 231 17.15 3.31 -19.63
CA ALA A 231 15.88 2.85 -20.18
C ALA A 231 14.82 2.70 -19.08
N ALA A 232 15.22 2.23 -17.89
CA ALA A 232 14.34 2.18 -16.74
C ALA A 232 13.95 3.61 -16.27
N LEU A 233 14.89 4.54 -16.25
CA LEU A 233 14.60 5.95 -15.93
C LEU A 233 13.67 6.59 -16.95
N ASP A 234 13.86 6.36 -18.25
CA ASP A 234 12.97 6.86 -19.30
C ASP A 234 11.55 6.30 -19.16
N ASN A 235 11.41 5.05 -18.75
CA ASN A 235 10.09 4.47 -18.44
C ASN A 235 9.43 5.19 -17.26
N VAL A 236 10.15 5.50 -16.18
CA VAL A 236 9.60 6.25 -15.03
C VAL A 236 9.22 7.67 -15.44
N ARG A 237 10.03 8.35 -16.26
CA ARG A 237 9.69 9.67 -16.84
C ARG A 237 8.41 9.60 -17.67
N ALA A 238 8.27 8.58 -18.51
CA ALA A 238 7.07 8.37 -19.32
C ALA A 238 5.82 8.07 -18.46
N LEU A 239 5.95 7.28 -17.40
CA LEU A 239 4.88 7.03 -16.43
C LEU A 239 4.43 8.32 -15.74
N ALA A 240 5.38 9.13 -15.27
CA ALA A 240 5.09 10.44 -14.66
C ALA A 240 4.36 11.37 -15.62
N ALA A 241 4.83 11.47 -16.88
CA ALA A 241 4.21 12.30 -17.92
C ALA A 241 2.77 11.85 -18.27
N ASN A 242 2.43 10.58 -18.03
CA ASN A 242 1.10 10.01 -18.25
C ASN A 242 0.23 9.95 -16.99
N GLY A 243 0.69 10.53 -15.86
CA GLY A 243 -0.13 10.77 -14.69
C GLY A 243 0.08 9.82 -13.53
N ALA A 244 1.16 9.02 -13.51
CA ALA A 244 1.58 8.36 -12.29
C ALA A 244 2.07 9.40 -11.28
N THR A 245 1.59 9.31 -10.02
CA THR A 245 1.97 10.23 -8.94
C THR A 245 3.06 9.67 -8.06
N TRP A 246 3.21 8.34 -8.03
CA TRP A 246 4.21 7.62 -7.27
C TRP A 246 4.93 6.58 -8.12
N TRP A 247 6.23 6.46 -7.88
CA TRP A 247 7.06 5.31 -8.25
C TRP A 247 7.44 4.55 -7.00
N ILE A 248 7.24 3.23 -7.01
CA ILE A 248 7.59 2.36 -5.89
C ILE A 248 8.69 1.41 -6.35
N GLU A 249 9.88 1.61 -5.81
CA GLU A 249 11.01 0.72 -6.05
C GLU A 249 10.79 -0.62 -5.34
N SER A 250 10.72 -1.71 -6.10
CA SER A 250 10.34 -3.05 -5.63
C SER A 250 11.37 -4.09 -6.00
N MET A 251 12.25 -4.40 -5.07
CA MET A 251 13.38 -5.33 -5.29
C MET A 251 13.06 -6.74 -4.76
N TRP A 252 11.95 -7.35 -5.19
CA TRP A 252 11.47 -8.64 -4.66
C TRP A 252 12.46 -9.79 -4.84
N THR A 253 13.17 -9.84 -5.96
CA THR A 253 14.06 -10.94 -6.36
C THR A 253 15.37 -10.43 -6.92
N VAL A 254 16.11 -9.64 -6.14
CA VAL A 254 17.36 -9.07 -6.62
C VAL A 254 18.55 -9.95 -6.28
N PRO A 255 19.39 -10.31 -7.27
CA PRO A 255 20.68 -10.92 -7.00
C PRO A 255 21.53 -10.03 -6.07
N GLY A 256 22.18 -10.63 -5.08
CA GLY A 256 22.99 -9.88 -4.11
C GLY A 256 22.29 -9.57 -2.78
N GLY A 257 20.98 -9.85 -2.65
CA GLY A 257 20.22 -9.74 -1.38
C GLY A 257 20.29 -8.35 -0.73
N ILE A 258 20.29 -8.28 0.59
CA ILE A 258 20.30 -7.01 1.37
C ILE A 258 21.46 -6.06 1.02
N PRO A 259 22.68 -6.49 0.74
CA PRO A 259 23.73 -5.58 0.25
C PRO A 259 23.33 -4.80 -1.02
N ALA A 260 22.74 -5.47 -2.01
CA ALA A 260 22.27 -4.81 -3.24
C ALA A 260 21.10 -3.85 -2.96
N VAL A 261 20.21 -4.21 -2.03
CA VAL A 261 19.12 -3.31 -1.57
C VAL A 261 19.71 -2.05 -0.93
N ARG A 262 20.71 -2.17 -0.06
CA ARG A 262 21.39 -1.02 0.56
C ARG A 262 22.05 -0.11 -0.48
N GLU A 263 22.70 -0.70 -1.47
CA GLU A 263 23.32 0.06 -2.57
C GLU A 263 22.28 0.84 -3.38
N ARG A 264 21.15 0.18 -3.73
CA ARG A 264 20.06 0.86 -4.46
C ARG A 264 19.41 1.97 -3.65
N ILE A 265 19.19 1.76 -2.34
CA ILE A 265 18.67 2.80 -1.44
C ILE A 265 19.62 4.00 -1.41
N ALA A 266 20.92 3.76 -1.23
CA ALA A 266 21.96 4.80 -1.13
C ALA A 266 22.09 5.64 -2.40
N ALA A 267 21.80 5.07 -3.59
CA ALA A 267 21.76 5.79 -4.85
C ALA A 267 20.63 6.84 -4.91
N GLY A 268 19.68 6.80 -3.98
CA GLY A 268 18.54 7.71 -3.91
C GLY A 268 17.43 7.43 -4.93
N PRO A 269 16.34 8.20 -4.88
CA PRO A 269 15.24 8.07 -5.82
C PRO A 269 15.66 8.46 -7.24
N PRO A 270 14.95 7.94 -8.28
CA PRO A 270 15.17 8.30 -9.67
C PRO A 270 15.11 9.81 -9.91
N GLN A 271 16.08 10.37 -10.63
CA GLN A 271 16.06 11.78 -11.02
C GLN A 271 15.35 11.92 -12.36
N LEU A 272 14.26 12.70 -12.39
CA LEU A 272 13.39 12.84 -13.57
C LEU A 272 13.71 14.09 -14.42
N SER A 273 14.65 14.91 -13.96
CA SER A 273 15.10 16.14 -14.68
C SER A 273 16.15 15.82 -15.73
#